data_4f6f25ccb9b9f3017d7034fe4ca5297e
#
_entry.id   4f6f25ccb9b9f3017d7034fe4ca5297e
#
_cell.length_a   1.000
_cell.length_b   1.000
_cell.length_c   1.000
_cell.angle_alpha   90.00
_cell.angle_beta   90.00
_cell.angle_gamma   90.00
#
_symmetry.space_group_name_H-M   'P 1'
#
loop_
_entity.id
_entity.type
_entity.pdbx_description
1 polymer ?
#
loop_
_entity_poly.entity_id
_entity_poly.type
_entity_poly.pdbx_seq_one_letter_code
_entity_poly.pdbx_strand_id
1 'polypeptide(L)'
;MLSNLGIGTRAAALGIAVLAGGALLLVRTVPEEKFVEYRMDEPQDAPIAIAAGTDGSIWFTIDHANAIGRLRNGRIERLPTSGRNIEPIGLAIADDGSAWYTDLAARAIARISSVGEIARFVLDTPITRLGRLVIAPDGAAWFADPTGYGLTKLKDGVFTRYRIESARGGPYGVAVTADGAIWATLQNGNQLLHLATDGTSRTFDLPRGGAVPTDVAVGSDGSVWFLQFRANRIGRFKNGQFSDVEAGRENAGLSGIAVAPNGDVWFGVMRRASLGRLRNGHIEIFALPRDNARPFSVAVDRDGNVWYADISGFVGMLPARHAGAR
;
A
#
# COMPACT_ATOMS: atom_id res chain seq x y z
N MET A 1 2.59 51.39 -19.87
CA MET A 1 1.51 50.44 -20.22
C MET A 1 1.63 49.26 -19.30
N LEU A 2 0.85 49.26 -18.27
CA LEU A 2 0.89 48.32 -17.14
C LEU A 2 -0.21 47.29 -17.36
N SER A 3 0.18 46.02 -17.46
CA SER A 3 -0.76 44.89 -17.51
C SER A 3 -0.99 44.34 -16.09
N ASN A 4 -2.27 44.28 -15.72
CA ASN A 4 -2.81 43.84 -14.46
C ASN A 4 -2.51 42.35 -14.18
N LEU A 5 -1.88 42.07 -13.05
CA LEU A 5 -1.90 40.80 -12.37
C LEU A 5 -3.17 40.71 -11.48
N GLY A 6 -4.12 39.89 -11.88
CA GLY A 6 -5.27 39.54 -11.06
C GLY A 6 -4.94 38.43 -10.07
N ILE A 7 -4.74 38.78 -8.82
CA ILE A 7 -4.67 37.82 -7.71
C ILE A 7 -6.11 37.52 -7.29
N GLY A 8 -6.61 36.35 -7.67
CA GLY A 8 -7.90 35.84 -7.21
C GLY A 8 -7.76 35.11 -5.87
N THR A 9 -8.10 35.83 -4.80
CA THR A 9 -8.34 35.25 -3.48
C THR A 9 -9.60 34.38 -3.51
N ARG A 10 -9.46 33.06 -3.49
CA ARG A 10 -10.59 32.14 -3.24
C ARG A 10 -10.75 31.94 -1.74
N ALA A 11 -11.92 32.38 -1.24
CA ALA A 11 -12.34 32.26 0.15
C ALA A 11 -12.52 30.79 0.56
N ALA A 12 -12.09 30.47 1.79
CA ALA A 12 -12.34 29.18 2.41
C ALA A 12 -13.84 28.96 2.60
N ALA A 13 -14.41 27.93 1.97
CA ALA A 13 -15.78 27.52 2.19
C ALA A 13 -15.88 26.68 3.46
N LEU A 14 -16.62 27.15 4.46
CA LEU A 14 -17.05 26.38 5.63
C LEU A 14 -18.04 25.31 5.16
N GLY A 15 -17.70 24.05 5.31
CA GLY A 15 -18.60 22.94 4.99
C GLY A 15 -19.69 22.77 6.06
N ILE A 16 -20.92 22.64 5.60
CA ILE A 16 -22.12 22.43 6.43
C ILE A 16 -22.09 20.98 6.94
N ALA A 17 -22.19 20.80 8.28
CA ALA A 17 -22.37 19.52 8.91
C ALA A 17 -23.83 19.05 8.77
N VAL A 18 -24.07 17.91 8.13
CA VAL A 18 -25.37 17.23 8.12
C VAL A 18 -25.32 16.07 9.12
N LEU A 19 -26.08 16.20 10.20
CA LEU A 19 -26.29 15.17 11.20
C LEU A 19 -27.28 14.12 10.66
N ALA A 20 -26.79 12.92 10.42
CA ALA A 20 -27.63 11.73 10.27
C ALA A 20 -26.93 10.56 10.96
N GLY A 21 -27.48 10.16 12.11
CA GLY A 21 -27.30 8.89 12.79
C GLY A 21 -25.88 8.33 12.93
N GLY A 22 -25.11 8.73 13.95
CA GLY A 22 -24.21 7.79 14.60
C GLY A 22 -22.73 7.79 14.24
N ALA A 23 -22.20 8.65 13.37
CA ALA A 23 -20.76 8.91 13.30
C ALA A 23 -20.51 10.30 12.67
N LEU A 24 -19.83 11.15 13.38
CA LEU A 24 -19.44 12.48 12.89
C LEU A 24 -18.31 12.33 11.87
N LEU A 25 -18.64 12.31 10.59
CA LEU A 25 -17.66 12.34 9.52
C LEU A 25 -17.15 13.80 9.38
N LEU A 26 -16.04 14.11 10.01
CA LEU A 26 -15.36 15.39 9.81
C LEU A 26 -14.64 15.35 8.44
N VAL A 27 -15.29 15.87 7.41
CA VAL A 27 -14.64 16.15 6.13
C VAL A 27 -13.80 17.41 6.30
N ARG A 28 -12.52 17.25 6.59
CA ARG A 28 -11.56 18.34 6.60
C ARG A 28 -11.01 18.48 5.17
N THR A 29 -11.47 19.50 4.44
CA THR A 29 -10.83 19.86 3.18
C THR A 29 -9.48 20.50 3.48
N VAL A 30 -8.41 19.78 3.17
CA VAL A 30 -7.04 20.31 3.23
C VAL A 30 -6.86 21.17 1.98
N PRO A 31 -6.41 22.44 2.08
CA PRO A 31 -6.14 23.25 0.91
C PRO A 31 -5.16 22.56 -0.05
N GLU A 32 -5.36 22.74 -1.35
CA GLU A 32 -4.61 22.13 -2.45
C GLU A 32 -3.08 22.30 -2.32
N GLU A 33 -2.63 23.40 -1.71
CA GLU A 33 -1.23 23.74 -1.45
C GLU A 33 -0.50 22.81 -0.45
N LYS A 34 -1.20 21.85 0.18
CA LYS A 34 -0.62 20.97 1.18
C LYS A 34 -0.11 19.66 0.61
N PHE A 35 -0.52 19.28 -0.59
CA PHE A 35 -0.01 18.13 -1.31
C PHE A 35 1.12 18.53 -2.26
N VAL A 36 2.10 17.65 -2.42
CA VAL A 36 3.13 17.74 -3.46
C VAL A 36 2.88 16.58 -4.41
N GLU A 37 2.70 16.86 -5.69
CA GLU A 37 2.49 15.83 -6.72
C GLU A 37 3.58 15.89 -7.78
N TYR A 38 4.06 14.72 -8.16
CA TYR A 38 5.05 14.49 -9.21
C TYR A 38 4.37 13.75 -10.34
N ARG A 39 4.21 14.42 -11.47
CA ARG A 39 3.61 13.83 -12.66
C ARG A 39 4.60 12.88 -13.33
N MET A 40 4.09 11.74 -13.80
CA MET A 40 4.84 10.83 -14.64
C MET A 40 5.12 11.47 -16.01
N ASP A 41 6.29 11.18 -16.58
CA ASP A 41 6.71 11.77 -17.88
C ASP A 41 5.87 11.23 -19.05
N GLU A 42 5.51 9.95 -18.98
CA GLU A 42 4.72 9.28 -20.02
C GLU A 42 3.24 9.22 -19.62
N PRO A 43 2.30 9.62 -20.49
CA PRO A 43 0.87 9.66 -20.17
C PRO A 43 0.25 8.31 -19.79
N GLN A 44 0.82 7.20 -20.26
CA GLN A 44 0.35 5.84 -19.99
C GLN A 44 0.93 5.25 -18.69
N ASP A 45 1.91 5.89 -18.08
CA ASP A 45 2.53 5.40 -16.87
C ASP A 45 1.55 5.46 -15.69
N ALA A 46 1.25 4.31 -15.12
CA ALA A 46 0.39 4.19 -13.96
C ALA A 46 1.20 3.67 -12.76
N PRO A 47 1.55 4.52 -11.78
CA PRO A 47 2.15 4.06 -10.53
C PRO A 47 1.18 3.16 -9.75
N ILE A 48 1.63 1.93 -9.37
CA ILE A 48 0.79 0.93 -8.70
C ILE A 48 1.19 0.72 -7.25
N ALA A 49 2.34 0.12 -6.99
CA ALA A 49 2.85 -0.06 -5.64
C ALA A 49 3.81 1.07 -5.28
N ILE A 50 3.86 1.44 -4.00
CA ILE A 50 4.77 2.47 -3.50
C ILE A 50 5.41 2.02 -2.20
N ALA A 51 6.69 2.34 -2.01
CA ALA A 51 7.43 2.07 -0.80
C ALA A 51 8.47 3.16 -0.53
N ALA A 52 8.67 3.49 0.72
CA ALA A 52 9.67 4.45 1.16
C ALA A 52 11.01 3.75 1.45
N GLY A 53 12.07 4.24 0.86
CA GLY A 53 13.44 3.82 1.13
C GLY A 53 13.98 4.42 2.43
N THR A 54 14.97 3.76 3.00
CA THR A 54 15.65 4.22 4.22
C THR A 54 16.52 5.46 4.01
N ASP A 55 16.85 5.75 2.75
CA ASP A 55 17.64 6.90 2.28
C ASP A 55 16.76 8.11 1.90
N GLY A 56 15.45 8.04 2.15
CA GLY A 56 14.48 9.07 1.78
C GLY A 56 14.02 9.01 0.32
N SER A 57 14.49 8.05 -0.46
CA SER A 57 13.96 7.80 -1.81
C SER A 57 12.58 7.15 -1.72
N ILE A 58 11.73 7.43 -2.70
CA ILE A 58 10.42 6.78 -2.84
C ILE A 58 10.45 5.94 -4.10
N TRP A 59 10.20 4.67 -3.92
CA TRP A 59 10.17 3.70 -4.99
C TRP A 59 8.73 3.36 -5.35
N PHE A 60 8.47 3.13 -6.62
CA PHE A 60 7.15 2.74 -7.09
C PHE A 60 7.24 1.89 -8.35
N THR A 61 6.28 1.01 -8.50
CA THR A 61 6.15 0.23 -9.73
C THR A 61 5.33 1.01 -10.75
N ILE A 62 5.64 0.84 -12.04
CA ILE A 62 4.94 1.50 -13.14
C ILE A 62 4.30 0.41 -13.99
N ASP A 63 2.96 0.39 -14.01
CA ASP A 63 2.21 -0.54 -14.86
C ASP A 63 2.41 -0.18 -16.34
N HIS A 64 2.42 -1.21 -17.17
CA HIS A 64 2.65 -1.10 -18.62
C HIS A 64 4.02 -0.50 -19.04
N ALA A 65 4.95 -0.33 -18.10
CA ALA A 65 6.30 0.12 -18.37
C ALA A 65 7.32 -0.98 -18.12
N ASN A 66 8.45 -0.93 -18.81
CA ASN A 66 9.59 -1.80 -18.54
C ASN A 66 10.56 -1.13 -17.54
N ALA A 67 10.01 -0.55 -16.49
CA ALA A 67 10.77 0.23 -15.52
C ALA A 67 10.14 0.21 -14.11
N ILE A 68 10.99 0.40 -13.12
CA ILE A 68 10.61 0.77 -11.75
C ILE A 68 10.95 2.25 -11.57
N GLY A 69 10.05 3.00 -10.98
CA GLY A 69 10.26 4.42 -10.67
C GLY A 69 10.97 4.60 -9.33
N ARG A 70 11.87 5.57 -9.27
CA ARG A 70 12.47 6.08 -8.04
C ARG A 70 12.38 7.59 -8.01
N LEU A 71 11.73 8.14 -7.01
CA LEU A 71 11.71 9.58 -6.76
C LEU A 71 12.79 9.91 -5.73
N ARG A 72 13.75 10.74 -6.11
CA ARG A 72 14.83 11.22 -5.26
C ARG A 72 15.12 12.70 -5.54
N ASN A 73 15.28 13.50 -4.49
CA ASN A 73 15.53 14.94 -4.62
C ASN A 73 14.54 15.66 -5.57
N GLY A 74 13.25 15.28 -5.51
CA GLY A 74 12.21 15.88 -6.34
C GLY A 74 12.20 15.46 -7.81
N ARG A 75 13.03 14.49 -8.21
CA ARG A 75 13.11 13.99 -9.58
C ARG A 75 12.72 12.52 -9.66
N ILE A 76 11.92 12.17 -10.65
CA ILE A 76 11.59 10.79 -10.98
C ILE A 76 12.69 10.23 -11.88
N GLU A 77 13.26 9.11 -11.47
CA GLU A 77 14.18 8.30 -12.25
C GLU A 77 13.43 7.04 -12.68
N ARG A 78 13.55 6.67 -13.95
CA ARG A 78 13.03 5.41 -14.48
C ARG A 78 14.19 4.42 -14.57
N LEU A 79 14.17 3.41 -13.75
CA LEU A 79 15.16 2.34 -13.74
C LEU A 79 14.65 1.21 -14.64
N PRO A 80 15.32 0.96 -15.79
CA PRO A 80 14.87 -0.07 -16.71
C PRO A 80 14.96 -1.44 -16.04
N THR A 81 13.97 -2.28 -16.30
CA THR A 81 14.00 -3.67 -15.86
C THR A 81 14.58 -4.56 -16.95
N SER A 82 15.08 -5.75 -16.57
CA SER A 82 15.65 -6.70 -17.52
C SER A 82 14.60 -7.45 -18.35
N GLY A 83 13.31 -7.19 -18.14
CA GLY A 83 12.18 -7.83 -18.81
C GLY A 83 11.38 -6.88 -19.69
N ARG A 84 10.51 -7.45 -20.54
CA ARG A 84 9.48 -6.74 -21.26
C ARG A 84 8.12 -7.05 -20.67
N ASN A 85 7.21 -6.07 -20.65
CA ASN A 85 5.85 -6.23 -20.17
C ASN A 85 5.78 -6.79 -18.73
N ILE A 86 6.61 -6.26 -17.83
CA ILE A 86 6.51 -6.59 -16.42
C ILE A 86 5.15 -6.11 -15.89
N GLU A 87 4.51 -6.95 -15.10
CA GLU A 87 3.28 -6.61 -14.38
C GLU A 87 3.60 -6.56 -12.88
N PRO A 88 4.22 -5.46 -12.39
CA PRO A 88 4.74 -5.40 -11.03
C PRO A 88 3.64 -4.99 -10.06
N ILE A 89 3.20 -5.90 -9.20
CA ILE A 89 2.15 -5.64 -8.21
C ILE A 89 2.74 -5.42 -6.81
N GLY A 90 3.74 -6.21 -6.44
CA GLY A 90 4.43 -6.13 -5.15
C GLY A 90 5.70 -5.29 -5.26
N LEU A 91 5.96 -4.49 -4.24
CA LEU A 91 7.19 -3.71 -4.06
C LEU A 91 7.54 -3.62 -2.59
N ALA A 92 8.78 -3.85 -2.24
CA ALA A 92 9.33 -3.62 -0.92
C ALA A 92 10.77 -3.15 -1.00
N ILE A 93 11.22 -2.39 -0.01
CA ILE A 93 12.59 -1.91 0.09
C ILE A 93 13.27 -2.63 1.26
N ALA A 94 14.43 -3.22 0.99
CA ALA A 94 15.26 -3.84 2.00
C ALA A 94 16.13 -2.80 2.74
N ASP A 95 16.68 -3.17 3.89
CA ASP A 95 17.51 -2.28 4.70
C ASP A 95 18.79 -1.83 3.98
N ASP A 96 19.28 -2.63 3.02
CA ASP A 96 20.43 -2.28 2.16
C ASP A 96 20.08 -1.28 1.05
N GLY A 97 18.84 -0.78 1.02
CA GLY A 97 18.32 0.16 0.03
C GLY A 97 17.96 -0.48 -1.30
N SER A 98 18.02 -1.81 -1.44
CA SER A 98 17.58 -2.50 -2.65
C SER A 98 16.05 -2.55 -2.74
N ALA A 99 15.52 -2.37 -3.96
CA ALA A 99 14.10 -2.51 -4.27
C ALA A 99 13.80 -3.91 -4.78
N TRP A 100 12.85 -4.58 -4.15
CA TRP A 100 12.37 -5.89 -4.55
C TRP A 100 10.98 -5.77 -5.13
N TYR A 101 10.72 -6.41 -6.26
CA TYR A 101 9.43 -6.35 -6.91
C TYR A 101 9.02 -7.69 -7.54
N THR A 102 7.72 -7.87 -7.69
CA THR A 102 7.15 -9.02 -8.39
C THR A 102 7.09 -8.74 -9.89
N ASP A 103 7.51 -9.71 -10.70
CA ASP A 103 7.44 -9.66 -12.18
C ASP A 103 6.59 -10.85 -12.63
N LEU A 104 5.29 -10.60 -12.83
CA LEU A 104 4.34 -11.66 -13.18
C LEU A 104 4.62 -12.21 -14.58
N ALA A 105 4.95 -11.35 -15.54
CA ALA A 105 5.22 -11.77 -16.91
C ALA A 105 6.43 -12.71 -17.02
N ALA A 106 7.47 -12.45 -16.21
CA ALA A 106 8.64 -13.34 -16.13
C ALA A 106 8.47 -14.48 -15.11
N ARG A 107 7.39 -14.49 -14.34
CA ARG A 107 7.20 -15.40 -13.20
C ARG A 107 8.39 -15.37 -12.25
N ALA A 108 8.76 -14.16 -11.83
CA ALA A 108 9.98 -13.93 -11.09
C ALA A 108 9.76 -12.95 -9.94
N ILE A 109 10.65 -13.03 -8.98
CA ILE A 109 10.94 -11.94 -8.06
C ILE A 109 12.23 -11.28 -8.54
N ALA A 110 12.24 -9.98 -8.64
CA ALA A 110 13.42 -9.24 -9.07
C ALA A 110 13.87 -8.25 -8.00
N ARG A 111 15.17 -7.96 -7.99
CA ARG A 111 15.82 -7.03 -7.08
C ARG A 111 16.63 -6.03 -7.89
N ILE A 112 16.47 -4.75 -7.59
CA ILE A 112 17.35 -3.68 -8.06
C ILE A 112 18.18 -3.23 -6.86
N SER A 113 19.50 -3.35 -6.93
CA SER A 113 20.39 -2.87 -5.88
C SER A 113 20.37 -1.34 -5.79
N SER A 114 20.87 -0.76 -4.69
CA SER A 114 20.99 0.70 -4.52
C SER A 114 21.83 1.37 -5.63
N VAL A 115 22.72 0.61 -6.30
CA VAL A 115 23.56 1.07 -7.43
C VAL A 115 22.97 0.74 -8.80
N GLY A 116 21.77 0.12 -8.85
CA GLY A 116 21.04 -0.15 -10.10
C GLY A 116 21.31 -1.53 -10.73
N GLU A 117 22.03 -2.43 -10.05
CA GLU A 117 22.24 -3.81 -10.53
C GLU A 117 20.95 -4.62 -10.36
N ILE A 118 20.60 -5.41 -11.39
CA ILE A 118 19.38 -6.20 -11.39
C ILE A 118 19.70 -7.68 -11.21
N ALA A 119 19.10 -8.29 -10.20
CA ALA A 119 19.05 -9.73 -10.01
C ALA A 119 17.61 -10.21 -10.21
N ARG A 120 17.45 -11.39 -10.84
CA ARG A 120 16.13 -11.99 -11.08
C ARG A 120 16.13 -13.43 -10.62
N PHE A 121 15.11 -13.81 -9.89
CA PHE A 121 14.86 -15.14 -9.34
C PHE A 121 13.59 -15.69 -9.97
N VAL A 122 13.76 -16.61 -10.93
CA VAL A 122 12.64 -17.21 -11.68
C VAL A 122 12.03 -18.34 -10.87
N LEU A 123 10.69 -18.37 -10.77
CA LEU A 123 9.98 -19.45 -10.11
C LEU A 123 9.87 -20.66 -11.06
N ASP A 124 10.17 -21.82 -10.54
CA ASP A 124 10.20 -23.11 -11.24
C ASP A 124 8.81 -23.70 -11.51
N THR A 125 7.77 -23.10 -10.94
CA THR A 125 6.39 -23.59 -11.09
C THR A 125 5.54 -22.56 -11.83
N PRO A 126 4.50 -23.02 -12.55
CA PRO A 126 3.55 -22.13 -13.20
C PRO A 126 2.75 -21.34 -12.13
N ILE A 127 3.09 -20.07 -11.96
CA ILE A 127 2.33 -19.11 -11.18
C ILE A 127 1.54 -18.25 -12.14
N THR A 128 0.24 -18.13 -11.91
CA THR A 128 -0.64 -17.30 -12.75
C THR A 128 -0.88 -15.93 -12.14
N ARG A 129 -0.53 -15.75 -10.87
CA ARG A 129 -0.67 -14.47 -10.14
C ARG A 129 0.41 -14.38 -9.08
N LEU A 130 0.98 -13.19 -8.93
CA LEU A 130 1.83 -12.80 -7.81
C LEU A 130 1.10 -11.71 -7.04
N GLY A 131 1.12 -11.79 -5.72
CA GLY A 131 0.51 -10.77 -4.85
C GLY A 131 1.52 -9.75 -4.34
N ARG A 132 1.20 -9.14 -3.20
CA ARG A 132 2.10 -8.22 -2.50
C ARG A 132 3.36 -8.93 -2.03
N LEU A 133 4.40 -8.14 -1.79
CA LEU A 133 5.72 -8.58 -1.36
C LEU A 133 6.17 -7.75 -0.17
N VAL A 134 6.85 -8.37 0.79
CA VAL A 134 7.52 -7.71 1.92
C VAL A 134 8.90 -8.30 2.15
N ILE A 135 9.79 -7.53 2.77
CA ILE A 135 11.11 -8.01 3.22
C ILE A 135 11.07 -8.22 4.73
N ALA A 136 11.39 -9.41 5.17
CA ALA A 136 11.48 -9.75 6.58
C ALA A 136 12.81 -9.24 7.21
N PRO A 137 12.89 -9.10 8.54
CA PRO A 137 14.11 -8.65 9.22
C PRO A 137 15.34 -9.51 8.96
N ASP A 138 15.15 -10.79 8.58
CA ASP A 138 16.23 -11.69 8.18
C ASP A 138 16.69 -11.50 6.72
N GLY A 139 16.16 -10.47 6.02
CA GLY A 139 16.45 -10.17 4.61
C GLY A 139 15.69 -11.03 3.60
N ALA A 140 14.85 -11.96 4.04
CA ALA A 140 14.08 -12.80 3.13
C ALA A 140 12.92 -11.98 2.49
N ALA A 141 12.72 -12.17 1.18
CA ALA A 141 11.53 -11.67 0.49
C ALA A 141 10.39 -12.68 0.65
N TRP A 142 9.26 -12.21 1.18
CA TRP A 142 8.03 -12.98 1.30
C TRP A 142 6.96 -12.41 0.38
N PHE A 143 6.26 -13.27 -0.32
CA PHE A 143 5.21 -12.83 -1.22
C PHE A 143 4.02 -13.79 -1.23
N ALA A 144 2.86 -13.25 -1.59
CA ALA A 144 1.64 -14.01 -1.74
C ALA A 144 1.69 -14.84 -3.03
N ASP A 145 1.39 -16.14 -2.91
CA ASP A 145 1.14 -17.06 -4.01
C ASP A 145 -0.34 -17.47 -4.02
N PRO A 146 -1.21 -16.67 -4.67
CA PRO A 146 -2.63 -16.99 -4.72
C PRO A 146 -2.95 -18.30 -5.44
N THR A 147 -2.10 -18.71 -6.38
CA THR A 147 -2.26 -19.95 -7.16
C THR A 147 -2.00 -21.20 -6.31
N GLY A 148 -0.96 -21.12 -5.47
CA GLY A 148 -0.55 -22.22 -4.58
C GLY A 148 -1.29 -22.25 -3.25
N TYR A 149 -2.22 -21.33 -3.00
CA TYR A 149 -2.92 -21.16 -1.71
C TYR A 149 -1.95 -20.99 -0.53
N GLY A 150 -0.87 -20.26 -0.74
CA GLY A 150 0.15 -20.14 0.27
C GLY A 150 1.04 -18.91 0.15
N LEU A 151 2.07 -18.92 0.95
CA LEU A 151 3.12 -17.92 0.96
C LEU A 151 4.41 -18.52 0.44
N THR A 152 5.22 -17.74 -0.26
CA THR A 152 6.54 -18.16 -0.69
C THR A 152 7.60 -17.24 -0.12
N LYS A 153 8.64 -17.82 0.43
CA LYS A 153 9.86 -17.18 0.91
C LYS A 153 10.95 -17.35 -0.12
N LEU A 154 11.64 -16.26 -0.44
CA LEU A 154 12.89 -16.26 -1.19
C LEU A 154 14.01 -15.78 -0.27
N LYS A 155 14.98 -16.62 -0.01
CA LYS A 155 16.18 -16.27 0.77
C LYS A 155 17.41 -16.92 0.13
N ASP A 156 18.49 -16.15 -0.04
CA ASP A 156 19.76 -16.61 -0.62
C ASP A 156 19.58 -17.35 -1.97
N GLY A 157 18.63 -16.88 -2.79
CA GLY A 157 18.31 -17.46 -4.09
C GLY A 157 17.43 -18.71 -4.04
N VAL A 158 17.03 -19.17 -2.84
CA VAL A 158 16.23 -20.38 -2.65
C VAL A 158 14.78 -20.04 -2.34
N PHE A 159 13.86 -20.66 -3.09
CA PHE A 159 12.43 -20.56 -2.82
C PHE A 159 11.96 -21.64 -1.85
N THR A 160 11.24 -21.24 -0.81
CA THR A 160 10.54 -22.14 0.12
C THR A 160 9.05 -21.81 0.11
N ARG A 161 8.22 -22.80 -0.16
CA ARG A 161 6.76 -22.63 -0.23
C ARG A 161 6.08 -23.14 1.03
N TYR A 162 5.15 -22.33 1.53
CA TYR A 162 4.32 -22.63 2.68
C TYR A 162 2.86 -22.72 2.22
N ARG A 163 2.43 -23.93 1.86
CA ARG A 163 1.03 -24.20 1.55
C ARG A 163 0.23 -24.22 2.85
N ILE A 164 -0.89 -23.50 2.85
CA ILE A 164 -1.75 -23.35 4.02
C ILE A 164 -3.03 -24.16 3.80
N GLU A 165 -3.11 -25.35 4.37
CA GLU A 165 -4.22 -26.29 4.16
C GLU A 165 -5.58 -25.72 4.68
N SER A 166 -5.56 -24.93 5.76
CA SER A 166 -6.73 -24.26 6.29
C SER A 166 -7.19 -23.03 5.50
N ALA A 167 -6.42 -22.60 4.50
CA ALA A 167 -6.76 -21.43 3.68
C ALA A 167 -7.89 -21.76 2.71
N ARG A 168 -8.92 -20.92 2.72
CA ARG A 168 -10.05 -21.00 1.77
C ARG A 168 -9.89 -19.98 0.65
N GLY A 169 -8.73 -19.92 0.06
CA GLY A 169 -8.38 -19.01 -1.03
C GLY A 169 -6.93 -18.57 -0.96
N GLY A 170 -6.44 -18.04 -2.07
CA GLY A 170 -5.07 -17.57 -2.16
C GLY A 170 -4.86 -16.26 -1.39
N PRO A 171 -3.67 -16.04 -0.79
CA PRO A 171 -3.30 -14.79 -0.16
C PRO A 171 -3.13 -13.68 -1.21
N TYR A 172 -3.36 -12.42 -0.77
CA TYR A 172 -3.20 -11.25 -1.60
C TYR A 172 -2.29 -10.21 -0.95
N GLY A 173 -2.72 -9.60 0.15
CA GLY A 173 -1.91 -8.69 0.96
C GLY A 173 -0.98 -9.48 1.88
N VAL A 174 0.23 -8.97 2.09
CA VAL A 174 1.23 -9.55 2.98
C VAL A 174 1.87 -8.45 3.80
N ALA A 175 2.06 -8.71 5.09
CA ALA A 175 2.78 -7.84 6.03
C ALA A 175 3.67 -8.70 6.94
N VAL A 176 4.73 -8.10 7.46
CA VAL A 176 5.69 -8.75 8.35
C VAL A 176 5.75 -8.01 9.69
N THR A 177 5.82 -8.77 10.77
CA THR A 177 6.05 -8.24 12.12
C THR A 177 7.53 -8.04 12.40
N ALA A 178 7.86 -7.27 13.42
CA ALA A 178 9.26 -7.00 13.80
C ALA A 178 10.03 -8.27 14.19
N ASP A 179 9.35 -9.31 14.67
CA ASP A 179 9.93 -10.62 14.99
C ASP A 179 10.01 -11.56 13.78
N GLY A 180 9.52 -11.14 12.60
CA GLY A 180 9.60 -11.88 11.34
C GLY A 180 8.40 -12.78 11.05
N ALA A 181 7.35 -12.80 11.86
CA ALA A 181 6.12 -13.52 11.54
C ALA A 181 5.38 -12.81 10.39
N ILE A 182 4.66 -13.58 9.59
CA ILE A 182 3.97 -13.08 8.39
C ILE A 182 2.46 -13.08 8.62
N TRP A 183 1.82 -11.98 8.26
CA TRP A 183 0.39 -11.87 8.15
C TRP A 183 -0.02 -11.72 6.69
N ALA A 184 -1.13 -12.35 6.31
CA ALA A 184 -1.68 -12.21 4.98
C ALA A 184 -3.21 -12.15 5.00
N THR A 185 -3.79 -11.51 4.01
CA THR A 185 -5.23 -11.53 3.76
C THR A 185 -5.57 -12.63 2.78
N LEU A 186 -6.57 -13.44 3.08
CA LEU A 186 -7.13 -14.45 2.18
C LEU A 186 -8.43 -13.92 1.60
N GLN A 187 -8.31 -13.26 0.45
CA GLN A 187 -9.37 -12.47 -0.15
C GLN A 187 -10.65 -13.27 -0.38
N ASN A 188 -10.57 -14.40 -1.07
CA ASN A 188 -11.72 -15.26 -1.37
C ASN A 188 -12.14 -16.12 -0.17
N GLY A 189 -11.23 -16.39 0.75
CA GLY A 189 -11.49 -17.13 1.98
C GLY A 189 -12.15 -16.33 3.09
N ASN A 190 -12.16 -14.99 2.95
CA ASN A 190 -12.64 -14.09 4.00
C ASN A 190 -11.96 -14.30 5.35
N GLN A 191 -10.62 -14.46 5.31
CA GLN A 191 -9.79 -14.83 6.45
C GLN A 191 -8.54 -13.93 6.55
N LEU A 192 -7.95 -13.87 7.75
CA LEU A 192 -6.54 -13.55 7.92
C LEU A 192 -5.74 -14.84 8.09
N LEU A 193 -4.51 -14.83 7.61
CA LEU A 193 -3.51 -15.86 7.81
C LEU A 193 -2.37 -15.29 8.66
N HIS A 194 -1.94 -16.06 9.64
CA HIS A 194 -0.70 -15.85 10.39
C HIS A 194 0.23 -17.04 10.16
N LEU A 195 1.46 -16.76 9.78
CA LEU A 195 2.55 -17.74 9.69
C LEU A 195 3.64 -17.31 10.68
N ALA A 196 3.82 -18.07 11.73
CA ALA A 196 4.82 -17.83 12.75
C ALA A 196 6.23 -18.14 12.23
N THR A 197 7.27 -17.66 12.92
CA THR A 197 8.67 -17.85 12.55
C THR A 197 9.14 -19.30 12.62
N ASP A 198 8.47 -20.14 13.42
CA ASP A 198 8.70 -21.58 13.50
C ASP A 198 8.04 -22.38 12.36
N GLY A 199 7.33 -21.67 11.45
CA GLY A 199 6.62 -22.27 10.32
C GLY A 199 5.19 -22.73 10.64
N THR A 200 4.72 -22.60 11.89
CA THR A 200 3.32 -22.90 12.21
C THR A 200 2.39 -21.85 11.62
N SER A 201 1.28 -22.31 11.06
CA SER A 201 0.30 -21.41 10.44
C SER A 201 -1.07 -21.49 11.10
N ARG A 202 -1.79 -20.38 11.11
CA ARG A 202 -3.13 -20.29 11.63
C ARG A 202 -3.98 -19.34 10.79
N THR A 203 -5.22 -19.72 10.50
CA THR A 203 -6.21 -18.85 9.85
C THR A 203 -7.27 -18.38 10.84
N PHE A 204 -7.77 -17.17 10.61
CA PHE A 204 -8.80 -16.55 11.42
C PHE A 204 -9.93 -16.08 10.50
N ASP A 205 -11.13 -16.62 10.68
CA ASP A 205 -12.32 -16.21 9.95
C ASP A 205 -12.72 -14.79 10.33
N LEU A 206 -12.96 -13.93 9.37
CA LEU A 206 -13.49 -12.59 9.63
C LEU A 206 -14.94 -12.70 10.12
N PRO A 207 -15.32 -11.95 11.17
CA PRO A 207 -16.69 -11.99 11.71
C PRO A 207 -17.76 -11.59 10.70
N ARG A 208 -17.43 -10.70 9.77
CA ARG A 208 -18.32 -10.24 8.70
C ARG A 208 -18.13 -11.10 7.46
N GLY A 209 -19.16 -11.80 7.05
CA GLY A 209 -19.16 -12.59 5.82
C GLY A 209 -19.02 -11.71 4.58
N GLY A 210 -18.23 -12.18 3.59
CA GLY A 210 -18.07 -11.53 2.29
C GLY A 210 -17.37 -10.16 2.34
N ALA A 211 -16.57 -9.89 3.38
CA ALA A 211 -15.87 -8.61 3.56
C ALA A 211 -14.80 -8.36 2.49
N VAL A 212 -14.25 -9.42 1.88
CA VAL A 212 -13.20 -9.37 0.86
C VAL A 212 -11.97 -8.61 1.38
N PRO A 213 -11.21 -9.21 2.34
CA PRO A 213 -10.01 -8.57 2.85
C PRO A 213 -8.96 -8.44 1.73
N THR A 214 -8.35 -7.26 1.61
CA THR A 214 -7.37 -6.96 0.56
C THR A 214 -5.99 -6.69 1.15
N ASP A 215 -5.60 -5.44 1.30
CA ASP A 215 -4.28 -5.09 1.78
C ASP A 215 -4.18 -5.17 3.31
N VAL A 216 -2.95 -5.35 3.84
CA VAL A 216 -2.69 -5.55 5.27
C VAL A 216 -1.42 -4.82 5.68
N ALA A 217 -1.40 -4.28 6.90
CA ALA A 217 -0.24 -3.66 7.52
C ALA A 217 -0.19 -3.98 9.01
N VAL A 218 1.01 -4.01 9.59
CA VAL A 218 1.23 -4.27 11.01
C VAL A 218 1.72 -3.00 11.69
N GLY A 219 1.07 -2.63 12.80
CA GLY A 219 1.49 -1.54 13.65
C GLY A 219 2.58 -1.96 14.63
N SER A 220 3.36 -0.99 15.11
CA SER A 220 4.41 -1.22 16.13
C SER A 220 3.88 -1.79 17.45
N ASP A 221 2.59 -1.63 17.70
CA ASP A 221 1.87 -2.19 18.86
C ASP A 221 1.40 -3.65 18.63
N GLY A 222 1.79 -4.27 17.53
CA GLY A 222 1.39 -5.62 17.12
C GLY A 222 -0.04 -5.72 16.57
N SER A 223 -0.75 -4.60 16.37
CA SER A 223 -2.05 -4.62 15.71
C SER A 223 -1.90 -4.93 14.23
N VAL A 224 -2.73 -5.82 13.72
CA VAL A 224 -2.83 -6.15 12.29
C VAL A 224 -4.02 -5.40 11.71
N TRP A 225 -3.74 -4.46 10.82
CA TRP A 225 -4.74 -3.64 10.17
C TRP A 225 -4.94 -4.11 8.74
N PHE A 226 -6.18 -4.17 8.28
CA PHE A 226 -6.49 -4.65 6.94
C PHE A 226 -7.72 -3.96 6.35
N LEU A 227 -7.77 -3.88 5.04
CA LEU A 227 -8.90 -3.34 4.30
C LEU A 227 -9.94 -4.43 4.06
N GLN A 228 -11.20 -4.15 4.36
CA GLN A 228 -12.36 -4.96 4.00
C GLN A 228 -13.05 -4.28 2.80
N PHE A 229 -12.56 -4.58 1.62
CA PHE A 229 -12.90 -3.85 0.39
C PHE A 229 -14.41 -3.79 0.11
N ARG A 230 -15.07 -4.95 0.14
CA ARG A 230 -16.53 -5.01 -0.11
C ARG A 230 -17.36 -4.48 1.05
N ALA A 231 -16.89 -4.67 2.28
CA ALA A 231 -17.56 -4.15 3.45
C ALA A 231 -17.32 -2.66 3.69
N ASN A 232 -16.40 -2.04 2.94
CA ASN A 232 -16.01 -0.63 3.09
C ASN A 232 -15.57 -0.27 4.51
N ARG A 233 -14.74 -1.11 5.12
CA ARG A 233 -14.30 -0.98 6.52
C ARG A 233 -12.79 -1.17 6.66
N ILE A 234 -12.24 -0.56 7.69
CA ILE A 234 -10.88 -0.82 8.15
C ILE A 234 -10.96 -1.81 9.30
N GLY A 235 -10.46 -3.02 9.09
CA GLY A 235 -10.42 -4.07 10.09
C GLY A 235 -9.14 -4.00 10.93
N ARG A 236 -9.24 -4.42 12.17
CA ARG A 236 -8.12 -4.61 13.10
C ARG A 236 -8.23 -5.96 13.78
N PHE A 237 -7.11 -6.66 13.83
CA PHE A 237 -6.95 -7.84 14.66
C PHE A 237 -5.86 -7.60 15.70
N LYS A 238 -6.17 -7.81 16.97
CA LYS A 238 -5.22 -7.66 18.09
C LYS A 238 -5.61 -8.57 19.23
N ASN A 239 -4.64 -9.26 19.82
CA ASN A 239 -4.84 -10.14 20.97
C ASN A 239 -5.99 -11.16 20.77
N GLY A 240 -6.10 -11.73 19.56
CA GLY A 240 -7.13 -12.71 19.24
C GLY A 240 -8.52 -12.13 18.96
N GLN A 241 -8.68 -10.81 18.96
CA GLN A 241 -9.97 -10.14 18.77
C GLN A 241 -10.01 -9.30 17.51
N PHE A 242 -11.15 -9.38 16.81
CA PHE A 242 -11.46 -8.51 15.68
C PHE A 242 -12.22 -7.27 16.13
N SER A 243 -11.91 -6.16 15.50
CA SER A 243 -12.72 -4.94 15.51
C SER A 243 -12.65 -4.29 14.13
N ASP A 244 -13.59 -3.42 13.80
CA ASP A 244 -13.55 -2.68 12.56
C ASP A 244 -14.20 -1.30 12.67
N VAL A 245 -13.80 -0.39 11.77
CA VAL A 245 -14.36 0.96 11.66
C VAL A 245 -14.85 1.16 10.24
N GLU A 246 -16.04 1.74 10.07
CA GLU A 246 -16.59 2.06 8.77
C GLU A 246 -15.81 3.20 8.11
N ALA A 247 -15.37 3.00 6.87
CA ALA A 247 -14.55 3.96 6.14
C ALA A 247 -15.37 5.07 5.43
N GLY A 248 -16.51 5.40 5.97
CA GLY A 248 -17.43 6.39 5.41
C GLY A 248 -18.48 5.76 4.48
N ARG A 249 -18.98 6.54 3.51
CA ARG A 249 -20.06 6.09 2.62
C ARG A 249 -19.66 4.83 1.85
N GLU A 250 -20.65 4.00 1.56
CA GLU A 250 -20.49 2.77 0.80
C GLU A 250 -19.68 2.96 -0.49
N ASN A 251 -18.95 1.91 -0.88
CA ASN A 251 -18.25 1.83 -2.16
C ASN A 251 -17.14 2.87 -2.37
N ALA A 252 -16.42 3.23 -1.30
CA ALA A 252 -15.34 4.21 -1.34
C ALA A 252 -14.14 3.79 -2.22
N GLY A 253 -13.99 2.49 -2.51
CA GLY A 253 -12.86 1.96 -3.25
C GLY A 253 -11.57 2.02 -2.41
N LEU A 254 -11.60 1.38 -1.25
CA LEU A 254 -10.44 1.32 -0.35
C LEU A 254 -9.26 0.66 -1.04
N SER A 255 -8.10 1.27 -0.95
CA SER A 255 -6.88 0.82 -1.62
C SER A 255 -5.66 1.16 -0.79
N GLY A 256 -4.67 0.30 -0.80
CA GLY A 256 -3.42 0.47 -0.07
C GLY A 256 -3.64 0.81 1.42
N ILE A 257 -2.85 0.25 2.30
CA ILE A 257 -2.89 0.57 3.74
C ILE A 257 -1.47 0.68 4.27
N ALA A 258 -1.22 1.65 5.14
CA ALA A 258 0.04 1.82 5.83
C ALA A 258 -0.20 2.28 7.26
N VAL A 259 0.63 1.83 8.19
CA VAL A 259 0.62 2.29 9.59
C VAL A 259 1.81 3.21 9.80
N ALA A 260 1.52 4.43 10.22
CA ALA A 260 2.55 5.41 10.55
C ALA A 260 3.24 5.08 11.89
N PRO A 261 4.46 5.58 12.14
CA PRO A 261 5.16 5.37 13.42
C PRO A 261 4.36 5.80 14.66
N ASN A 262 3.50 6.80 14.52
CA ASN A 262 2.62 7.29 15.61
C ASN A 262 1.33 6.46 15.78
N GLY A 263 1.16 5.36 15.02
CA GLY A 263 0.01 4.47 15.08
C GLY A 263 -1.19 4.87 14.22
N ASP A 264 -1.11 5.99 13.49
CA ASP A 264 -2.14 6.34 12.51
C ASP A 264 -2.20 5.33 11.37
N VAL A 265 -3.40 4.97 10.96
CA VAL A 265 -3.60 4.07 9.82
C VAL A 265 -4.05 4.89 8.61
N TRP A 266 -3.22 4.89 7.58
CA TRP A 266 -3.46 5.59 6.33
C TRP A 266 -3.92 4.64 5.24
N PHE A 267 -4.84 5.09 4.39
CA PHE A 267 -5.38 4.29 3.29
C PHE A 267 -5.84 5.16 2.13
N GLY A 268 -5.88 4.58 0.94
CA GLY A 268 -6.43 5.21 -0.25
C GLY A 268 -7.95 5.09 -0.30
N VAL A 269 -8.61 6.14 -0.82
CA VAL A 269 -10.06 6.20 -1.09
C VAL A 269 -10.24 6.52 -2.57
N MET A 270 -9.97 5.51 -3.40
CA MET A 270 -9.72 5.65 -4.84
C MET A 270 -10.90 6.27 -5.61
N ARG A 271 -12.13 5.92 -5.25
CA ARG A 271 -13.34 6.45 -5.93
C ARG A 271 -13.72 7.86 -5.52
N ARG A 272 -12.98 8.46 -4.60
CA ARG A 272 -13.23 9.81 -4.07
C ARG A 272 -12.02 10.71 -4.15
N ALA A 273 -11.00 10.31 -4.91
CA ALA A 273 -9.78 11.09 -5.05
C ALA A 273 -9.29 11.59 -3.67
N SER A 274 -9.13 10.68 -2.70
CA SER A 274 -8.82 11.06 -1.33
C SER A 274 -7.88 10.06 -0.66
N LEU A 275 -7.17 10.53 0.38
CA LEU A 275 -6.59 9.67 1.40
C LEU A 275 -7.49 9.64 2.63
N GLY A 276 -7.51 8.53 3.34
CA GLY A 276 -8.14 8.39 4.64
C GLY A 276 -7.11 8.17 5.74
N ARG A 277 -7.36 8.72 6.92
CA ARG A 277 -6.59 8.46 8.14
C ARG A 277 -7.53 7.98 9.24
N LEU A 278 -7.21 6.85 9.83
CA LEU A 278 -7.85 6.39 11.07
C LEU A 278 -6.92 6.69 12.24
N ARG A 279 -7.38 7.49 13.19
CA ARG A 279 -6.71 7.87 14.43
C ARG A 279 -7.68 7.78 15.59
N ASN A 280 -7.36 7.05 16.64
CA ASN A 280 -8.20 6.91 17.85
C ASN A 280 -9.66 6.54 17.56
N GLY A 281 -9.91 5.65 16.58
CA GLY A 281 -11.25 5.22 16.18
C GLY A 281 -12.01 6.21 15.27
N HIS A 282 -11.44 7.36 14.93
CA HIS A 282 -12.03 8.35 14.06
C HIS A 282 -11.36 8.37 12.69
N ILE A 283 -12.18 8.46 11.64
CA ILE A 283 -11.70 8.60 10.27
C ILE A 283 -11.74 10.06 9.84
N GLU A 284 -10.64 10.51 9.27
CA GLU A 284 -10.49 11.81 8.63
C GLU A 284 -10.17 11.60 7.15
N ILE A 285 -10.79 12.39 6.27
CA ILE A 285 -10.62 12.30 4.81
C ILE A 285 -9.90 13.54 4.30
N PHE A 286 -8.87 13.33 3.49
CA PHE A 286 -8.04 14.35 2.85
C PHE A 286 -8.28 14.29 1.35
N ALA A 287 -9.03 15.25 0.79
CA ALA A 287 -9.24 15.35 -0.64
C ALA A 287 -7.91 15.63 -1.36
N LEU A 288 -7.64 14.90 -2.42
CA LEU A 288 -6.47 15.12 -3.27
C LEU A 288 -6.68 16.33 -4.19
N PRO A 289 -5.59 16.94 -4.71
CA PRO A 289 -5.68 18.14 -5.54
C PRO A 289 -6.49 17.98 -6.82
N ARG A 290 -6.58 16.74 -7.34
CA ARG A 290 -7.21 16.43 -8.61
C ARG A 290 -8.46 15.56 -8.42
N ASP A 291 -9.58 15.93 -8.97
CA ASP A 291 -10.85 15.20 -8.88
C ASP A 291 -10.79 13.80 -9.53
N ASN A 292 -9.91 13.63 -10.50
CA ASN A 292 -9.68 12.34 -11.17
C ASN A 292 -8.57 11.50 -10.54
N ALA A 293 -8.01 11.92 -9.40
CA ALA A 293 -6.99 11.17 -8.69
C ALA A 293 -7.54 9.81 -8.23
N ARG A 294 -6.68 8.79 -8.35
CA ARG A 294 -6.99 7.39 -7.98
C ARG A 294 -5.84 6.79 -7.17
N PRO A 295 -5.72 7.16 -5.88
CA PRO A 295 -4.66 6.64 -5.03
C PRO A 295 -4.83 5.13 -4.87
N PHE A 296 -3.90 4.35 -5.41
CA PHE A 296 -3.97 2.89 -5.43
C PHE A 296 -3.16 2.25 -4.29
N SER A 297 -2.04 2.83 -3.94
CA SER A 297 -1.18 2.35 -2.86
C SER A 297 -0.70 3.53 -2.01
N VAL A 298 -0.45 3.26 -0.72
CA VAL A 298 -0.04 4.26 0.27
C VAL A 298 1.18 3.73 1.02
N ALA A 299 2.12 4.63 1.31
CA ALA A 299 3.27 4.37 2.17
C ALA A 299 3.49 5.56 3.11
N VAL A 300 4.10 5.31 4.26
CA VAL A 300 4.53 6.37 5.18
C VAL A 300 6.04 6.27 5.32
N ASP A 301 6.74 7.38 5.13
CA ASP A 301 8.19 7.43 5.33
C ASP A 301 8.57 7.65 6.80
N ARG A 302 9.87 7.62 7.09
CA ARG A 302 10.40 7.79 8.46
C ARG A 302 10.10 9.15 9.08
N ASP A 303 9.93 10.17 8.22
CA ASP A 303 9.60 11.54 8.66
C ASP A 303 8.10 11.72 8.90
N GLY A 304 7.29 10.69 8.61
CA GLY A 304 5.83 10.71 8.74
C GLY A 304 5.12 11.37 7.57
N ASN A 305 5.80 11.61 6.44
CA ASN A 305 5.11 12.01 5.21
C ASN A 305 4.33 10.82 4.65
N VAL A 306 3.14 11.10 4.15
CA VAL A 306 2.26 10.09 3.57
C VAL A 306 2.35 10.15 2.06
N TRP A 307 2.87 9.11 1.45
CA TRP A 307 3.05 8.97 0.02
C TRP A 307 1.96 8.12 -0.60
N TYR A 308 1.59 8.43 -1.82
CA TYR A 308 0.63 7.62 -2.57
C TYR A 308 1.04 7.46 -4.03
N ALA A 309 0.80 6.27 -4.56
CA ALA A 309 0.86 5.98 -5.98
C ALA A 309 -0.54 6.17 -6.56
N ASP A 310 -0.64 7.01 -7.57
CA ASP A 310 -1.90 7.35 -8.23
C ASP A 310 -1.89 6.84 -9.66
N ILE A 311 -2.76 5.89 -9.95
CA ILE A 311 -2.85 5.25 -11.28
C ILE A 311 -3.30 6.21 -12.40
N SER A 312 -3.65 7.44 -12.08
CA SER A 312 -3.87 8.49 -13.08
C SER A 312 -2.57 9.20 -13.53
N GLY A 313 -1.40 8.66 -13.18
CA GLY A 313 -0.10 9.13 -13.64
C GLY A 313 0.64 10.06 -12.70
N PHE A 314 0.49 9.87 -11.37
CA PHE A 314 1.17 10.72 -10.39
C PHE A 314 1.70 9.91 -9.20
N VAL A 315 2.78 10.40 -8.63
CA VAL A 315 3.22 10.06 -7.27
C VAL A 315 3.02 11.29 -6.41
N GLY A 316 2.30 11.17 -5.30
CA GLY A 316 1.97 12.30 -4.47
C GLY A 316 2.38 12.13 -3.01
N MET A 317 2.48 13.25 -2.30
CA MET A 317 2.88 13.30 -0.90
C MET A 317 2.01 14.29 -0.13
N LEU A 318 1.54 13.87 1.03
CA LEU A 318 1.05 14.75 2.10
C LEU A 318 2.16 14.88 3.14
N PRO A 319 2.79 16.06 3.28
CA PRO A 319 3.86 16.27 4.26
C PRO A 319 3.39 16.03 5.70
N ALA A 320 4.26 15.49 6.54
CA ALA A 320 4.01 15.14 7.94
C ALA A 320 3.40 16.29 8.76
N ARG A 321 3.87 17.53 8.54
CA ARG A 321 3.32 18.74 9.18
C ARG A 321 1.83 18.97 8.87
N HIS A 322 1.33 18.46 7.76
CA HIS A 322 -0.08 18.55 7.34
C HIS A 322 -0.86 17.27 7.62
N ALA A 323 -0.16 16.15 7.75
CA ALA A 323 -0.73 14.88 8.19
C ALA A 323 -1.03 14.86 9.71
N GLY A 324 -0.61 15.90 10.44
CA GLY A 324 -0.79 15.97 11.90
C GLY A 324 0.06 14.91 12.63
N ALA A 325 1.19 14.54 12.06
CA ALA A 325 2.22 13.76 12.71
C ALA A 325 2.99 14.68 13.71
N ARG A 326 2.48 14.83 14.92
CA ARG A 326 3.17 15.39 16.08
C ARG A 326 2.92 14.47 17.25
#